data_7b35ad07ee1d8618bd844f704b39fc99
#
_entry.id   7b35ad07ee1d8618bd844f704b39fc99
#
_cell.length_a   1.000
_cell.length_b   1.000
_cell.length_c   1.000
_cell.angle_alpha   90.00
_cell.angle_beta   90.00
_cell.angle_gamma   90.00
#
_symmetry.space_group_name_H-M   'P 1'
#
loop_
_entity.id
_entity.type
_entity.pdbx_description
1 polymer ?
#
loop_
_entity_poly.entity_id
_entity_poly.type
_entity_poly.pdbx_seq_one_letter_code
_entity_poly.pdbx_strand_id
1 'polypeptide(L)'
;MALVTGRVWLFPSLGPTAFLQAEAPTLPMSRLYNTLIGHLVGIIAGYLAVIMLGLNGADSVFVIHRVTVGRMWASVIAVTLTLAGQILLKAAHAPAAATTLLITMGGFQRKWSDVADLAVGILIVAFMGECLRRLRASETV
;
A
#
# COMPACT_ATOMS: atom_id res chain seq x y z
N MET A 1 4.18 11.09 15.87
CA MET A 1 2.98 10.26 16.11
C MET A 1 3.31 8.78 16.26
N ALA A 2 4.01 8.09 15.34
CA ALA A 2 4.36 6.67 15.50
C ALA A 2 5.13 6.38 16.81
N LEU A 3 6.09 7.24 17.16
CA LEU A 3 6.86 7.11 18.43
C LEU A 3 6.02 7.31 19.69
N VAL A 4 4.96 8.12 19.62
CA VAL A 4 4.10 8.41 20.77
C VAL A 4 3.05 7.32 20.99
N THR A 5 2.57 6.71 19.91
CA THR A 5 1.51 5.69 19.95
C THR A 5 2.04 4.27 19.95
N GLY A 6 3.33 4.06 19.65
CA GLY A 6 3.92 2.74 19.46
C GLY A 6 3.35 1.96 18.26
N ARG A 7 2.56 2.62 17.39
CA ARG A 7 1.90 2.00 16.25
C ARG A 7 2.68 2.18 14.94
N VAL A 8 2.59 1.20 14.06
CA VAL A 8 3.31 1.19 12.78
C VAL A 8 2.49 1.95 11.72
N TRP A 9 2.46 3.28 11.81
CA TRP A 9 1.86 4.14 10.78
C TRP A 9 2.81 4.45 9.63
N LEU A 10 4.11 4.19 9.81
CA LEU A 10 5.12 4.29 8.76
C LEU A 10 5.50 2.88 8.32
N PHE A 11 5.19 2.55 7.09
CA PHE A 11 5.53 1.26 6.51
C PHE A 11 6.16 1.44 5.12
N PRO A 12 6.94 0.46 4.65
CA PRO A 12 7.82 0.63 3.48
C PRO A 12 7.16 1.14 2.21
N SER A 13 5.89 0.85 1.95
CA SER A 13 5.22 1.32 0.72
C SER A 13 4.89 2.83 0.72
N LEU A 14 4.92 3.50 1.87
CA LEU A 14 4.69 4.94 1.96
C LEU A 14 5.90 5.74 1.45
N GLY A 15 7.12 5.20 1.57
CA GLY A 15 8.33 5.83 1.03
C GLY A 15 8.24 6.08 -0.47
N PRO A 16 8.07 5.03 -1.29
CA PRO A 16 7.86 5.18 -2.73
C PRO A 16 6.67 6.07 -3.12
N THR A 17 5.59 6.08 -2.33
CA THR A 17 4.45 6.97 -2.54
C THR A 17 4.86 8.43 -2.38
N ALA A 18 5.50 8.78 -1.25
CA ALA A 18 5.98 10.13 -0.98
C ALA A 18 7.02 10.59 -2.02
N PHE A 19 7.96 9.68 -2.36
CA PHE A 19 8.97 9.95 -3.38
C PHE A 19 8.35 10.25 -4.75
N LEU A 20 7.38 9.43 -5.19
CA LEU A 20 6.69 9.63 -6.46
C LEU A 20 5.95 10.98 -6.51
N GLN A 21 5.26 11.36 -5.41
CA GLN A 21 4.56 12.63 -5.31
C GLN A 21 5.53 13.84 -5.31
N ALA A 22 6.72 13.67 -4.75
CA ALA A 22 7.75 14.71 -4.71
C ALA A 22 8.51 14.85 -6.04
N GLU A 23 8.92 13.74 -6.64
CA GLU A 23 9.78 13.73 -7.83
C GLU A 23 9.01 13.86 -9.15
N ALA A 24 7.80 13.35 -9.21
CA ALA A 24 6.98 13.31 -10.42
C ALA A 24 5.56 13.85 -10.19
N PRO A 25 5.41 15.12 -9.72
CA PRO A 25 4.12 15.69 -9.30
C PRO A 25 3.10 15.81 -10.44
N THR A 26 3.54 15.87 -11.70
CA THR A 26 2.67 16.01 -12.87
C THR A 26 2.08 14.68 -13.35
N LEU A 27 2.70 13.54 -12.97
CA LEU A 27 2.22 12.23 -13.38
C LEU A 27 0.84 11.90 -12.78
N PRO A 28 -0.05 11.26 -13.54
CA PRO A 28 -1.35 10.82 -13.02
C PRO A 28 -1.24 9.96 -11.77
N MET A 29 -0.24 9.07 -11.70
CA MET A 29 -0.02 8.16 -10.56
C MET A 29 0.38 8.87 -9.26
N SER A 30 0.76 10.16 -9.32
CA SER A 30 1.06 11.00 -8.15
C SER A 30 -0.17 11.71 -7.57
N ARG A 31 -1.31 11.67 -8.27
CA ARG A 31 -2.54 12.35 -7.85
C ARG A 31 -3.18 11.66 -6.65
N LEU A 32 -3.87 12.45 -5.82
CA LEU A 32 -4.56 11.97 -4.62
C LEU A 32 -5.50 10.78 -4.92
N TYR A 33 -6.31 10.86 -5.97
CA TYR A 33 -7.19 9.78 -6.39
C TYR A 33 -6.42 8.48 -6.62
N ASN A 34 -5.36 8.52 -7.43
CA ASN A 34 -4.56 7.35 -7.78
C ASN A 34 -3.88 6.74 -6.54
N THR A 35 -3.37 7.60 -5.65
CA THR A 35 -2.76 7.16 -4.39
C THR A 35 -3.79 6.44 -3.51
N LEU A 36 -4.93 7.07 -3.23
CA LEU A 36 -5.94 6.50 -2.33
C LEU A 36 -6.57 5.23 -2.91
N ILE A 37 -7.06 5.29 -4.15
CA ILE A 37 -7.71 4.14 -4.79
C ILE A 37 -6.70 3.03 -5.09
N GLY A 38 -5.49 3.38 -5.53
CA GLY A 38 -4.44 2.39 -5.76
C GLY A 38 -4.10 1.59 -4.50
N HIS A 39 -3.88 2.26 -3.36
CA HIS A 39 -3.63 1.57 -2.09
C HIS A 39 -4.86 0.79 -1.60
N LEU A 40 -6.08 1.32 -1.76
CA LEU A 40 -7.31 0.61 -1.38
C LEU A 40 -7.45 -0.69 -2.17
N VAL A 41 -7.23 -0.66 -3.48
CA VAL A 41 -7.21 -1.87 -4.33
C VAL A 41 -6.14 -2.85 -3.84
N GLY A 42 -4.94 -2.35 -3.52
CA GLY A 42 -3.86 -3.19 -3.00
C GLY A 42 -4.19 -3.87 -1.67
N ILE A 43 -4.84 -3.14 -0.76
CA ILE A 43 -5.30 -3.68 0.54
C ILE A 43 -6.35 -4.78 0.31
N ILE A 44 -7.36 -4.50 -0.50
CA ILE A 44 -8.44 -5.45 -0.78
C ILE A 44 -7.87 -6.72 -1.44
N ALA A 45 -7.06 -6.57 -2.47
CA ALA A 45 -6.43 -7.68 -3.18
C ALA A 45 -5.52 -8.51 -2.25
N GLY A 46 -4.74 -7.84 -1.40
CA GLY A 46 -3.85 -8.50 -0.45
C GLY A 46 -4.61 -9.37 0.56
N TYR A 47 -5.61 -8.81 1.23
CA TYR A 47 -6.42 -9.57 2.18
C TYR A 47 -7.27 -10.65 1.50
N LEU A 48 -7.81 -10.37 0.31
CA LEU A 48 -8.56 -11.37 -0.45
C LEU A 48 -7.71 -12.60 -0.76
N ALA A 49 -6.48 -12.43 -1.25
CA ALA A 49 -5.59 -13.55 -1.54
C ALA A 49 -5.20 -14.34 -0.27
N VAL A 50 -4.97 -13.64 0.85
CA VAL A 50 -4.69 -14.28 2.15
C VAL A 50 -5.88 -15.13 2.60
N ILE A 51 -7.12 -14.64 2.44
CA ILE A 51 -8.34 -15.36 2.78
C ILE A 51 -8.54 -16.57 1.85
N MET A 52 -8.41 -16.37 0.53
CA MET A 52 -8.62 -17.43 -0.47
C MET A 52 -7.68 -18.62 -0.26
N LEU A 53 -6.46 -18.37 0.17
CA LEU A 53 -5.47 -19.42 0.43
C LEU A 53 -5.44 -19.92 1.89
N GLY A 54 -6.37 -19.48 2.73
CA GLY A 54 -6.47 -19.92 4.11
C GLY A 54 -5.29 -19.54 5.00
N LEU A 55 -4.59 -18.44 4.69
CA LEU A 55 -3.37 -18.02 5.38
C LEU A 55 -3.64 -17.10 6.60
N ASN A 56 -4.89 -17.05 7.06
CA ASN A 56 -5.25 -16.31 8.28
C ASN A 56 -4.53 -16.93 9.48
N GLY A 57 -3.71 -16.14 10.16
CA GLY A 57 -2.91 -16.64 11.30
C GLY A 57 -1.65 -17.43 10.93
N ALA A 58 -1.35 -17.60 9.63
CA ALA A 58 -0.08 -18.19 9.21
C ALA A 58 1.10 -17.26 9.55
N ASP A 59 2.24 -17.85 9.88
CA ASP A 59 3.44 -17.12 10.26
C ASP A 59 3.82 -16.06 9.22
N SER A 60 4.28 -14.92 9.74
CA SER A 60 4.81 -13.83 8.92
C SER A 60 6.19 -14.18 8.38
N VAL A 61 6.41 -13.91 7.09
CA VAL A 61 7.72 -14.03 6.45
C VAL A 61 8.80 -13.24 7.20
N PHE A 62 8.42 -12.09 7.76
CA PHE A 62 9.33 -11.21 8.51
C PHE A 62 9.75 -11.78 9.87
N VAL A 63 8.98 -12.71 10.42
CA VAL A 63 9.26 -13.37 11.70
C VAL A 63 10.06 -14.66 11.47
N ILE A 64 9.66 -15.48 10.51
CA ILE A 64 10.31 -16.78 10.26
C ILE A 64 11.46 -16.69 9.26
N HIS A 65 11.71 -15.51 8.68
CA HIS A 65 12.74 -15.24 7.67
C HIS A 65 12.73 -16.22 6.48
N ARG A 66 11.54 -16.73 6.14
CA ARG A 66 11.36 -17.69 5.04
C ARG A 66 10.01 -17.49 4.34
N VAL A 67 10.04 -17.47 3.00
CA VAL A 67 8.83 -17.45 2.19
C VAL A 67 8.24 -18.84 2.08
N THR A 68 7.02 -19.04 2.50
CA THR A 68 6.28 -20.29 2.30
C THR A 68 5.61 -20.30 0.92
N VAL A 69 5.30 -21.49 0.39
CA VAL A 69 4.61 -21.65 -0.89
C VAL A 69 3.25 -20.93 -0.90
N GLY A 70 2.52 -21.01 0.22
CA GLY A 70 1.25 -20.26 0.36
C GLY A 70 1.44 -18.75 0.25
N ARG A 71 2.43 -18.18 0.97
CA ARG A 71 2.73 -16.74 0.90
C ARG A 71 3.19 -16.31 -0.49
N MET A 72 3.95 -17.15 -1.18
CA MET A 72 4.36 -16.90 -2.57
C MET A 72 3.13 -16.78 -3.48
N TRP A 73 2.25 -17.77 -3.47
CA TRP A 73 1.05 -17.75 -4.31
C TRP A 73 0.08 -16.63 -3.94
N ALA A 74 -0.08 -16.33 -2.65
CA ALA A 74 -0.85 -15.18 -2.21
C ALA A 74 -0.32 -13.88 -2.80
N SER A 75 0.99 -13.72 -2.82
CA SER A 75 1.65 -12.51 -3.38
C SER A 75 1.44 -12.42 -4.90
N VAL A 76 1.59 -13.51 -5.64
CA VAL A 76 1.36 -13.53 -7.10
C VAL A 76 -0.08 -13.16 -7.43
N ILE A 77 -1.05 -13.83 -6.79
CA ILE A 77 -2.48 -13.56 -7.01
C ILE A 77 -2.82 -12.13 -6.66
N ALA A 78 -2.40 -11.66 -5.47
CA ALA A 78 -2.73 -10.34 -4.99
C ALA A 78 -2.15 -9.22 -5.85
N VAL A 79 -0.89 -9.32 -6.28
CA VAL A 79 -0.27 -8.31 -7.15
C VAL A 79 -0.96 -8.29 -8.51
N THR A 80 -1.33 -9.45 -9.06
CA THR A 80 -2.09 -9.53 -10.31
C THR A 80 -3.46 -8.85 -10.17
N LEU A 81 -4.18 -9.14 -9.07
CA LEU A 81 -5.47 -8.49 -8.79
C LEU A 81 -5.33 -6.98 -8.56
N THR A 82 -4.27 -6.56 -7.88
CA THR A 82 -3.96 -5.14 -7.67
C THR A 82 -3.76 -4.43 -9.01
N LEU A 83 -2.95 -5.00 -9.89
CA LEU A 83 -2.69 -4.44 -11.21
C LEU A 83 -3.99 -4.37 -12.05
N ALA A 84 -4.73 -5.47 -12.11
CA ALA A 84 -6.00 -5.52 -12.84
C ALA A 84 -7.01 -4.49 -12.30
N GLY A 85 -7.18 -4.41 -10.97
CA GLY A 85 -8.07 -3.44 -10.34
C GLY A 85 -7.66 -1.99 -10.59
N GLN A 86 -6.37 -1.69 -10.54
CA GLN A 86 -5.87 -0.34 -10.84
C GLN A 86 -6.10 0.05 -12.30
N ILE A 87 -5.96 -0.88 -13.25
CA ILE A 87 -6.25 -0.64 -14.66
C ILE A 87 -7.74 -0.37 -14.85
N LEU A 88 -8.61 -1.22 -14.30
CA LEU A 88 -10.06 -1.09 -14.41
C LEU A 88 -10.58 0.24 -13.82
N LEU A 89 -10.03 0.67 -12.68
CA LEU A 89 -10.42 1.90 -11.99
C LEU A 89 -9.65 3.13 -12.49
N LYS A 90 -8.75 2.97 -13.46
CA LYS A 90 -7.86 4.04 -13.97
C LYS A 90 -7.10 4.74 -12.81
N ALA A 91 -6.71 3.96 -11.82
CA ALA A 91 -6.08 4.41 -10.58
C ALA A 91 -4.64 3.89 -10.46
N ALA A 92 -3.87 3.95 -11.54
CA ALA A 92 -2.49 3.46 -11.55
C ALA A 92 -1.66 4.15 -10.47
N HIS A 93 -1.11 3.34 -9.53
CA HIS A 93 -0.24 3.79 -8.43
C HIS A 93 0.71 2.66 -8.06
N ALA A 94 1.89 2.64 -8.64
CA ALA A 94 2.86 1.55 -8.48
C ALA A 94 3.23 1.24 -7.01
N PRO A 95 3.38 2.23 -6.09
CA PRO A 95 3.70 1.95 -4.69
C PRO A 95 2.67 1.07 -3.96
N ALA A 96 1.42 1.00 -4.43
CA ALA A 96 0.39 0.16 -3.83
C ALA A 96 0.71 -1.34 -3.92
N ALA A 97 1.50 -1.78 -4.90
CA ALA A 97 1.98 -3.16 -4.99
C ALA A 97 2.81 -3.56 -3.76
N ALA A 98 3.60 -2.63 -3.21
CA ALA A 98 4.33 -2.88 -1.98
C ALA A 98 3.41 -3.05 -0.76
N THR A 99 2.30 -2.30 -0.67
CA THR A 99 1.26 -2.51 0.35
C THR A 99 0.64 -3.90 0.23
N THR A 100 0.31 -4.32 -0.99
CA THR A 100 -0.20 -5.66 -1.29
C THR A 100 0.76 -6.75 -0.81
N LEU A 101 2.05 -6.62 -1.13
CA LEU A 101 3.09 -7.58 -0.71
C LEU A 101 3.27 -7.61 0.81
N LEU A 102 3.24 -6.47 1.50
CA LEU A 102 3.32 -6.43 2.95
C LEU A 102 2.19 -7.23 3.62
N ILE A 103 0.97 -7.13 3.11
CA ILE A 103 -0.18 -7.88 3.62
C ILE A 103 0.00 -9.38 3.33
N THR A 104 0.33 -9.76 2.10
CA THR A 104 0.46 -11.17 1.70
C THR A 104 1.63 -11.86 2.38
N MET A 105 2.70 -11.13 2.69
CA MET A 105 3.85 -11.64 3.46
C MET A 105 3.60 -11.70 4.98
N GLY A 106 2.45 -11.19 5.46
CA GLY A 106 2.07 -11.25 6.87
C GLY A 106 2.62 -10.12 7.73
N GLY A 107 3.03 -9.00 7.12
CA GLY A 107 3.44 -7.80 7.85
C GLY A 107 2.26 -7.08 8.51
N PHE A 108 1.07 -7.22 7.94
CA PHE A 108 -0.20 -6.79 8.51
C PHE A 108 -1.16 -7.96 8.55
N GLN A 109 -1.75 -8.19 9.73
CA GLN A 109 -2.75 -9.25 9.94
C GLN A 109 -4.15 -8.70 9.68
N ARG A 110 -5.14 -9.60 9.59
CA ARG A 110 -6.55 -9.21 9.45
C ARG A 110 -7.14 -8.79 10.80
N LYS A 111 -6.56 -7.76 11.41
CA LYS A 111 -7.05 -7.10 12.62
C LYS A 111 -7.48 -5.69 12.29
N TRP A 112 -8.53 -5.19 12.92
CA TRP A 112 -8.99 -3.82 12.72
C TRP A 112 -7.92 -2.77 13.02
N SER A 113 -7.04 -3.05 14.00
CA SER A 113 -5.87 -2.21 14.29
C SER A 113 -4.95 -2.05 13.09
N ASP A 114 -4.62 -3.16 12.42
CA ASP A 114 -3.68 -3.19 11.31
C ASP A 114 -4.27 -2.49 10.06
N VAL A 115 -5.57 -2.72 9.82
CA VAL A 115 -6.30 -2.02 8.74
C VAL A 115 -6.36 -0.52 9.01
N ALA A 116 -6.60 -0.12 10.27
CA ALA A 116 -6.62 1.28 10.66
C ALA A 116 -5.22 1.93 10.53
N ASP A 117 -4.15 1.22 10.93
CA ASP A 117 -2.78 1.71 10.80
C ASP A 117 -2.39 1.91 9.33
N LEU A 118 -2.76 0.96 8.45
CA LEU A 118 -2.60 1.11 7.00
C LEU A 118 -3.37 2.34 6.47
N ALA A 119 -4.64 2.47 6.83
CA ALA A 119 -5.49 3.57 6.36
C ALA A 119 -4.94 4.94 6.81
N VAL A 120 -4.59 5.07 8.09
CA VAL A 120 -4.03 6.32 8.64
C VAL A 120 -2.71 6.68 7.96
N GLY A 121 -1.77 5.72 7.82
CA GLY A 121 -0.50 5.97 7.16
C GLY A 121 -0.66 6.43 5.70
N ILE A 122 -1.54 5.76 4.95
CA ILE A 122 -1.84 6.13 3.57
C ILE A 122 -2.47 7.52 3.49
N LEU A 123 -3.45 7.82 4.34
CA LEU A 123 -4.11 9.13 4.36
C LEU A 123 -3.12 10.25 4.65
N ILE A 124 -2.26 10.10 5.65
CA ILE A 124 -1.25 11.11 5.99
C ILE A 124 -0.35 11.39 4.79
N VAL A 125 0.24 10.34 4.18
CA VAL A 125 1.17 10.51 3.05
C VAL A 125 0.44 11.04 1.81
N ALA A 126 -0.78 10.56 1.53
CA ALA A 126 -1.57 11.00 0.40
C ALA A 126 -1.91 12.50 0.48
N PHE A 127 -2.37 12.98 1.65
CA PHE A 127 -2.69 14.40 1.81
C PHE A 127 -1.46 15.31 1.87
N MET A 128 -0.41 14.91 2.60
CA MET A 128 0.85 15.67 2.61
C MET A 128 1.47 15.75 1.23
N GLY A 129 1.52 14.63 0.51
CA GLY A 129 2.05 14.59 -0.83
C GLY A 129 1.22 15.38 -1.83
N GLU A 130 -0.12 15.37 -1.70
CA GLU A 130 -0.97 16.22 -2.55
C GLU A 130 -0.74 17.71 -2.29
N CYS A 131 -0.53 18.12 -1.03
CA CYS A 131 -0.16 19.49 -0.70
C CYS A 131 1.18 19.88 -1.36
N LEU A 132 2.21 19.05 -1.21
CA LEU A 132 3.52 19.29 -1.84
C LEU A 132 3.41 19.30 -3.37
N ARG A 133 2.66 18.40 -3.95
CA ARG A 133 2.42 18.31 -5.39
C ARG A 133 1.80 19.61 -5.93
N ARG A 134 0.81 20.17 -5.24
CA ARG A 134 0.17 21.44 -5.63
C ARG A 134 1.11 22.61 -5.53
N LEU A 135 1.92 22.69 -4.48
CA LEU A 135 2.91 23.75 -4.31
C LEU A 135 3.95 23.74 -5.44
N ARG A 136 4.50 22.56 -5.77
CA ARG A 136 5.49 22.43 -6.86
C ARG A 136 4.89 22.65 -8.25
N ALA A 137 3.64 22.26 -8.48
CA ALA A 137 2.96 22.48 -9.75
C ALA A 137 2.70 23.99 -9.99
N SER A 138 2.63 24.82 -8.95
CA SER A 138 2.47 26.27 -9.06
C SER A 138 3.80 27.00 -9.36
N GLU A 139 4.96 26.36 -9.11
CA GLU A 139 6.28 26.95 -9.41
C GLU A 139 6.73 26.71 -10.86
N THR A 140 6.07 25.83 -11.59
CA THR A 140 6.40 25.46 -12.98
C THR A 140 5.55 26.18 -14.04
N VAL A 141 4.74 27.16 -13.63
CA VAL A 141 3.98 28.09 -14.48
C VAL A 141 4.60 29.47 -14.41
#